data_2c2d22f76d25858aedf476f84ba46c30
#
_entry.id   2c2d22f76d25858aedf476f84ba46c30
#
_cell.length_a   1.000
_cell.length_b   1.000
_cell.length_c   1.000
_cell.angle_alpha   90.00
_cell.angle_beta   90.00
_cell.angle_gamma   90.00
#
_symmetry.space_group_name_H-M   'P 1'
#
loop_
_entity.id
_entity.type
_entity.pdbx_description
1 polymer ?
#
loop_
_entity_poly.entity_id
_entity_poly.type
_entity_poly.pdbx_seq_one_letter_code
_entity_poly.pdbx_strand_id
1 'polypeptide(L)'
;MVIKQGDIFYVDFNPSKGHEQKHRRPALALSHSLLTKFIGLTIVAPITTTSRNFPTYHELTSTRTIQGKVMLDQTIALDLAARGVSKVEERLSQEELKLILDKYKLLFDMED
;
A
#
# COMPACT_ATOMS: atom_id res chain seq x y z
N MET A 1 2.92 17.26 1.61
CA MET A 1 3.61 16.04 2.07
C MET A 1 3.76 15.05 0.92
N VAL A 2 4.88 14.37 0.86
CA VAL A 2 5.15 13.38 -0.20
C VAL A 2 5.12 11.98 0.40
N ILE A 3 4.23 11.14 -0.11
CA ILE A 3 4.20 9.71 0.23
C ILE A 3 5.32 9.02 -0.53
N LYS A 4 6.15 8.29 0.19
CA LYS A 4 7.28 7.57 -0.39
C LYS A 4 7.04 6.07 -0.37
N GLN A 5 7.73 5.37 -1.23
CA GLN A 5 7.71 3.90 -1.27
C GLN A 5 8.00 3.34 0.12
N GLY A 6 7.14 2.45 0.58
CA GLY A 6 7.25 1.87 1.92
C GLY A 6 6.48 2.61 3.01
N ASP A 7 5.88 3.75 2.70
CA ASP A 7 5.04 4.46 3.67
C ASP A 7 3.69 3.78 3.81
N ILE A 8 3.18 3.79 5.04
CA ILE A 8 1.85 3.28 5.38
C ILE A 8 0.99 4.44 5.83
N PHE A 9 -0.23 4.49 5.34
CA PHE A 9 -1.17 5.59 5.57
C PHE A 9 -2.59 5.07 5.46
N TYR A 10 -3.55 5.85 5.95
CA TYR A 10 -4.96 5.53 5.77
C TYR A 10 -5.51 6.23 4.53
N VAL A 11 -6.31 5.51 3.76
CA VAL A 11 -6.95 6.03 2.56
C VAL A 11 -8.30 5.35 2.34
N ASP A 12 -9.25 6.10 1.78
CA ASP A 12 -10.53 5.55 1.36
C ASP A 12 -10.39 5.02 -0.07
N PHE A 13 -10.58 3.71 -0.22
CA PHE A 13 -10.49 3.05 -1.53
C PHE A 13 -11.77 3.21 -2.35
N ASN A 14 -12.84 3.69 -1.74
CA ASN A 14 -14.11 3.85 -2.42
C ASN A 14 -14.23 5.25 -3.02
N PRO A 15 -14.09 5.40 -4.35
CA PRO A 15 -14.10 6.72 -4.97
C PRO A 15 -15.41 7.47 -4.82
N SER A 16 -16.54 6.76 -4.67
CA SER A 16 -17.85 7.39 -4.55
C SER A 16 -18.11 7.96 -3.17
N LYS A 17 -17.29 7.62 -2.17
CA LYS A 17 -17.44 8.09 -0.80
C LYS A 17 -16.50 9.24 -0.44
N GLY A 18 -15.52 9.52 -1.28
CA GLY A 18 -14.58 10.59 -1.06
C GLY A 18 -13.69 10.37 0.16
N HIS A 19 -13.73 11.30 1.11
CA HIS A 19 -12.80 11.31 2.23
C HIS A 19 -13.41 10.87 3.57
N GLU A 20 -14.49 10.10 3.57
CA GLU A 20 -15.13 9.69 4.80
C GLU A 20 -14.19 8.83 5.66
N GLN A 21 -13.99 9.26 6.91
CA GLN A 21 -13.07 8.60 7.83
C GLN A 21 -13.41 7.13 8.08
N LYS A 22 -14.70 6.82 8.21
CA LYS A 22 -15.15 5.46 8.53
C LYS A 22 -14.87 4.45 7.42
N HIS A 23 -14.55 4.90 6.21
CA HIS A 23 -14.23 4.02 5.08
C HIS A 23 -12.74 3.94 4.81
N ARG A 24 -11.92 4.58 5.63
CA ARG A 24 -10.49 4.56 5.44
C ARG A 24 -9.88 3.25 5.93
N ARG A 25 -8.93 2.76 5.17
CA ARG A 25 -8.18 1.54 5.49
C ARG A 25 -6.69 1.82 5.38
N PRO A 26 -5.87 1.09 6.14
CA PRO A 26 -4.43 1.22 5.95
C PRO A 26 -4.01 0.67 4.61
N ALA A 27 -3.01 1.30 4.03
CA ALA A 27 -2.45 0.94 2.74
C ALA A 27 -0.96 1.18 2.72
N LEU A 28 -0.27 0.45 1.86
CA LEU A 28 1.18 0.54 1.68
C LEU A 28 1.47 1.12 0.30
N ALA A 29 2.34 2.13 0.25
CA ALA A 29 2.84 2.65 -1.02
C ALA A 29 3.90 1.72 -1.59
N LEU A 30 3.66 1.19 -2.77
CA LEU A 30 4.55 0.24 -3.45
C LEU A 30 5.43 0.92 -4.50
N SER A 31 4.95 1.96 -5.14
CA SER A 31 5.68 2.59 -6.26
C SER A 31 6.67 3.61 -5.76
N HIS A 32 7.72 3.79 -6.55
CA HIS A 32 8.70 4.84 -6.31
C HIS A 32 8.02 6.21 -6.35
N SER A 33 8.44 7.11 -5.48
CA SER A 33 7.84 8.45 -5.38
C SER A 33 7.96 9.27 -6.67
N LEU A 34 8.87 8.91 -7.58
CA LEU A 34 8.96 9.53 -8.89
C LEU A 34 7.69 9.34 -9.72
N LEU A 35 7.01 8.20 -9.58
CA LEU A 35 5.74 7.98 -10.27
C LEU A 35 4.71 9.01 -9.84
N THR A 36 4.59 9.23 -8.53
CA THR A 36 3.69 10.23 -7.99
C THR A 36 4.06 11.63 -8.47
N LYS A 37 5.35 11.94 -8.50
CA LYS A 37 5.84 13.25 -8.92
C LYS A 37 5.49 13.54 -10.38
N PHE A 38 5.63 12.56 -11.28
CA PHE A 38 5.43 12.77 -12.71
C PHE A 38 3.99 12.65 -13.16
N ILE A 39 3.21 11.73 -12.59
CA ILE A 39 1.83 11.49 -13.05
C ILE A 39 0.77 11.66 -11.96
N GLY A 40 1.17 11.98 -10.73
CA GLY A 40 0.23 12.22 -9.64
C GLY A 40 -0.40 10.96 -9.04
N LEU A 41 0.07 9.78 -9.40
CA LEU A 41 -0.50 8.51 -8.92
C LEU A 41 0.53 7.73 -8.12
N THR A 42 0.03 7.04 -7.10
CA THR A 42 0.83 6.11 -6.30
C THR A 42 0.19 4.72 -6.39
N ILE A 43 0.99 3.70 -6.69
CA ILE A 43 0.51 2.32 -6.66
C ILE A 43 0.53 1.87 -5.21
N VAL A 44 -0.63 1.46 -4.70
CA VAL A 44 -0.80 1.08 -3.30
C VAL A 44 -1.42 -0.29 -3.18
N ALA A 45 -1.17 -0.94 -2.06
CA ALA A 45 -1.82 -2.20 -1.70
C ALA A 45 -2.58 -2.02 -0.39
N PRO A 46 -3.83 -2.47 -0.29
CA PRO A 46 -4.55 -2.42 0.97
C PRO A 46 -3.99 -3.40 1.99
N ILE A 47 -4.14 -3.06 3.26
CA ILE A 47 -3.73 -3.90 4.39
C ILE A 47 -4.99 -4.40 5.10
N THR A 48 -5.08 -5.71 5.30
CA THR A 48 -6.24 -6.35 5.91
C THR A 48 -5.86 -7.06 7.20
N THR A 49 -6.82 -7.19 8.12
CA THR A 49 -6.64 -7.97 9.34
C THR A 49 -7.24 -9.38 9.24
N THR A 50 -7.59 -9.82 8.05
CA THR A 50 -8.16 -11.14 7.83
C THR A 50 -7.23 -12.25 8.35
N SER A 51 -7.84 -13.34 8.81
CA SER A 51 -7.09 -14.54 9.21
C SER A 51 -6.67 -15.40 8.01
N ARG A 52 -7.18 -15.10 6.81
CA ARG A 52 -6.86 -15.87 5.61
C ARG A 52 -5.39 -15.69 5.24
N ASN A 53 -4.79 -16.75 4.73
CA ASN A 53 -3.42 -16.75 4.25
C ASN A 53 -3.39 -17.15 2.78
N PHE A 54 -3.04 -16.19 1.92
CA PHE A 54 -2.82 -16.45 0.49
C PHE A 54 -1.35 -16.17 0.18
N PRO A 55 -0.77 -16.85 -0.81
CA PRO A 55 0.63 -16.58 -1.20
C PRO A 55 0.87 -15.11 -1.58
N THR A 56 -0.18 -14.41 -2.04
CA THR A 56 -0.11 -13.00 -2.42
C THR A 56 -0.22 -12.04 -1.24
N TYR A 57 -0.48 -12.55 -0.04
CA TYR A 57 -0.56 -11.74 1.17
C TYR A 57 0.76 -11.79 1.92
N HIS A 58 1.18 -10.62 2.39
CA HIS A 58 2.41 -10.52 3.20
C HIS A 58 2.07 -9.97 4.59
N GLU A 59 2.34 -10.75 5.62
CA GLU A 59 2.11 -10.29 7.00
C GLU A 59 3.19 -9.30 7.41
N LEU A 60 2.77 -8.14 7.91
CA LEU A 60 3.69 -7.09 8.35
C LEU A 60 4.45 -7.51 9.60
N THR A 61 5.77 -7.29 9.61
CA THR A 61 6.65 -7.68 10.71
C THR A 61 7.45 -6.54 11.30
N SER A 62 7.65 -5.44 10.57
CA SER A 62 8.47 -4.32 11.04
C SER A 62 7.66 -3.14 11.56
N THR A 63 6.34 -3.25 11.53
CA THR A 63 5.45 -2.19 12.00
C THR A 63 5.17 -2.32 13.49
N ARG A 64 4.84 -1.19 14.14
CA ARG A 64 4.52 -1.17 15.57
C ARG A 64 3.02 -1.04 15.82
N THR A 65 2.35 -0.17 15.07
CA THR A 65 0.96 0.19 15.30
C THR A 65 0.04 -0.50 14.31
N ILE A 66 0.36 -0.42 13.04
CA ILE A 66 -0.47 -1.01 11.99
C ILE A 66 -0.05 -2.45 11.79
N GLN A 67 -0.99 -3.36 12.04
CA GLN A 67 -0.78 -4.79 11.87
C GLN A 67 -1.70 -5.32 10.78
N GLY A 68 -1.33 -6.43 10.20
CA GLY A 68 -2.15 -7.07 9.19
C GLY A 68 -1.33 -7.57 8.02
N LYS A 69 -2.03 -7.85 6.94
CA LYS A 69 -1.45 -8.45 5.73
C LYS A 69 -1.62 -7.51 4.55
N VAL A 70 -0.54 -7.28 3.84
CA VAL A 70 -0.54 -6.51 2.59
C VAL A 70 -1.08 -7.41 1.49
N MET A 71 -2.15 -6.98 0.84
CA MET A 71 -2.79 -7.75 -0.23
C MET A 71 -2.19 -7.37 -1.58
N LEU A 72 -1.15 -8.09 -1.99
CA LEU A 72 -0.41 -7.76 -3.21
C LEU A 72 -1.17 -8.09 -4.50
N ASP A 73 -2.25 -8.85 -4.41
CA ASP A 73 -3.12 -9.14 -5.54
C ASP A 73 -4.23 -8.10 -5.73
N GLN A 74 -4.27 -7.06 -4.89
CA GLN A 74 -5.31 -6.03 -4.94
C GLN A 74 -4.73 -4.62 -5.03
N THR A 75 -3.62 -4.49 -5.72
CA THR A 75 -2.99 -3.18 -5.90
C THR A 75 -3.79 -2.30 -6.85
N ILE A 76 -3.70 -0.99 -6.61
CA ILE A 76 -4.40 0.00 -7.43
C ILE A 76 -3.59 1.29 -7.43
N ALA A 77 -3.64 2.03 -8.54
CA ALA A 77 -3.02 3.34 -8.63
C ALA A 77 -4.03 4.41 -8.21
N LEU A 78 -3.67 5.20 -7.20
CA LEU A 78 -4.55 6.22 -6.62
C LEU A 78 -3.89 7.58 -6.60
N ASP A 79 -4.70 8.61 -6.80
CA ASP A 79 -4.30 9.99 -6.54
C ASP A 79 -4.52 10.26 -5.05
N LEU A 80 -3.47 10.10 -4.26
CA LEU A 80 -3.57 10.20 -2.80
C LEU A 80 -3.89 11.62 -2.34
N ALA A 81 -3.37 12.64 -3.04
CA ALA A 81 -3.68 14.03 -2.70
C ALA A 81 -5.17 14.30 -2.89
N ALA A 82 -5.75 13.86 -4.00
CA ALA A 82 -7.18 14.02 -4.26
C ALA A 82 -8.03 13.25 -3.26
N ARG A 83 -7.49 12.19 -2.68
CA ARG A 83 -8.20 11.40 -1.66
C ARG A 83 -7.94 11.88 -0.24
N GLY A 84 -7.30 13.02 -0.08
CA GLY A 84 -7.12 13.65 1.24
C GLY A 84 -6.09 12.98 2.13
N VAL A 85 -5.17 12.21 1.57
CA VAL A 85 -4.10 11.62 2.35
C VAL A 85 -3.09 12.71 2.71
N SER A 86 -2.90 12.94 4.01
CA SER A 86 -2.04 14.01 4.50
C SER A 86 -1.07 13.57 5.58
N LYS A 87 -1.05 12.27 5.92
CA LYS A 87 -0.24 11.80 7.04
C LYS A 87 0.31 10.40 6.75
N VAL A 88 1.61 10.22 7.02
CA VAL A 88 2.25 8.91 7.07
C VAL A 88 2.12 8.37 8.49
N GLU A 89 1.52 7.18 8.63
CA GLU A 89 1.35 6.56 9.95
C GLU A 89 2.61 5.84 10.39
N GLU A 90 3.19 5.05 9.50
CA GLU A 90 4.41 4.29 9.76
C GLU A 90 5.19 4.11 8.47
N ARG A 91 6.42 3.64 8.60
CA ARG A 91 7.25 3.23 7.48
C ARG A 91 7.76 1.83 7.71
N LEU A 92 7.81 1.06 6.63
CA LEU A 92 8.45 -0.25 6.69
C LEU A 92 9.95 -0.12 6.84
N SER A 93 10.57 -1.15 7.43
CA SER A 93 12.01 -1.30 7.30
C SER A 93 12.37 -1.53 5.83
N GLN A 94 13.59 -1.16 5.44
CA GLN A 94 14.05 -1.39 4.07
C GLN A 94 14.10 -2.89 3.75
N GLU A 95 14.42 -3.71 4.74
CA GLU A 95 14.44 -5.17 4.56
C GLU A 95 13.07 -5.72 4.22
N GLU A 96 12.04 -5.30 4.97
CA GLU A 96 10.68 -5.76 4.72
C GLU A 96 10.14 -5.23 3.41
N LEU A 97 10.42 -3.98 3.08
CA LEU A 97 10.02 -3.39 1.81
C LEU A 97 10.60 -4.20 0.64
N LYS A 98 11.89 -4.58 0.74
CA LYS A 98 12.52 -5.39 -0.32
C LYS A 98 11.82 -6.74 -0.46
N LEU A 99 11.51 -7.40 0.64
CA LEU A 99 10.78 -8.68 0.62
C LEU A 99 9.42 -8.54 -0.09
N ILE A 100 8.70 -7.50 0.24
CA ILE A 100 7.38 -7.26 -0.35
C ILE A 100 7.49 -6.98 -1.85
N LEU A 101 8.44 -6.13 -2.26
CA LEU A 101 8.64 -5.83 -3.66
C LEU A 101 9.07 -7.05 -4.46
N ASP A 102 9.92 -7.90 -3.89
CA ASP A 102 10.33 -9.13 -4.54
C ASP A 102 9.13 -10.08 -4.73
N LYS A 103 8.27 -10.20 -3.73
CA LYS A 103 7.03 -10.98 -3.85
C LYS A 103 6.11 -10.41 -4.93
N TYR A 104 5.95 -9.09 -4.94
CA TYR A 104 5.07 -8.45 -5.91
C TYR A 104 5.54 -8.67 -7.34
N LYS A 105 6.85 -8.60 -7.56
CA LYS A 105 7.44 -8.83 -8.88
C LYS A 105 7.16 -10.24 -9.41
N LEU A 106 7.08 -11.22 -8.53
CA LEU A 106 6.80 -12.60 -8.94
C LEU A 106 5.44 -12.74 -9.62
N LEU A 107 4.49 -11.85 -9.33
CA LEU A 107 3.18 -11.89 -9.98
C LEU A 107 3.25 -11.60 -11.47
N PHE A 108 4.36 -11.03 -11.92
CA PHE A 108 4.55 -10.62 -13.31
C PHE A 108 5.60 -11.46 -14.04
N ASP A 109 6.01 -12.58 -13.43
CA ASP A 109 6.92 -13.50 -14.11
C ASP A 109 6.23 -14.10 -15.33
N MET A 110 7.00 -14.26 -16.39
CA MET A 110 6.44 -14.83 -17.62
C MET A 110 6.12 -16.31 -17.41
N GLU A 111 4.98 -16.70 -17.94
CA GLU A 111 4.60 -18.10 -17.96
C GLU A 111 5.44 -18.86 -19.00
N ASP A 112 5.70 -20.14 -18.74
CA ASP A 112 6.39 -21.02 -19.67
C ASP A 112 5.54 -21.39 -20.88
#